data_af6c50f5997f99f43008eaf03ed975f5
#
_entry.id   af6c50f5997f99f43008eaf03ed975f5
#
_cell.length_a   1.000
_cell.length_b   1.000
_cell.length_c   1.000
_cell.angle_alpha   90.00
_cell.angle_beta   90.00
_cell.angle_gamma   90.00
#
_symmetry.space_group_name_H-M   'P 1'
#
loop_
_entity.id
_entity.type
_entity.pdbx_description
1 polymer ?
#
loop_
_entity_poly.entity_id
_entity_poly.type
_entity_poly.pdbx_seq_one_letter_code
_entity_poly.pdbx_strand_id
1 'polypeptide(L)'
;MAERGFDAGGADALGMIETRGFTAMVEASDAMVKAAKVELVGYEKIGGGYVTAIVRGDVAACRAAVDAGSRAAEKVGEIVSTHVIPRPHASVDAALPLGRTERKA
;
A
#
# COMPACT_ATOMS: atom_id res chain seq x y z
N MET A 1 -0.88 -19.97 -9.23
CA MET A 1 -0.92 -19.45 -9.11
C MET A 1 -0.61 -18.77 -8.94
N ALA A 2 -0.52 -18.40 -8.95
CA ALA A 2 -0.30 -17.77 -8.72
C ALA A 2 -0.29 -16.97 -8.61
N GLU A 3 -0.20 -16.56 -8.53
CA GLU A 3 -0.25 -15.88 -8.47
C GLU A 3 0.09 -14.85 -8.28
N ARG A 4 0.26 -14.26 -8.00
CA ARG A 4 0.52 -13.17 -7.68
C ARG A 4 1.87 -12.94 -7.61
N GLY A 5 2.36 -11.87 -7.81
CA GLY A 5 3.66 -11.59 -7.82
C GLY A 5 4.30 -11.71 -6.51
N PHE A 6 3.55 -11.69 -5.49
CA PHE A 6 4.12 -11.74 -4.25
C PHE A 6 4.16 -13.06 -3.74
N ASP A 7 5.16 -13.35 -3.10
CA ASP A 7 5.26 -14.46 -2.56
C ASP A 7 4.84 -14.56 -1.23
N ALA A 8 4.10 -15.44 -1.06
CA ALA A 8 3.64 -15.65 0.20
C ALA A 8 4.74 -16.06 1.12
N GLY A 9 5.87 -16.22 0.67
CA GLY A 9 6.94 -16.62 1.49
C GLY A 9 7.33 -15.64 2.51
N GLY A 10 6.67 -14.54 2.52
CA GLY A 10 6.88 -13.67 3.59
C GLY A 10 7.92 -12.66 3.41
N ALA A 11 8.46 -12.55 2.24
CA ALA A 11 9.41 -11.53 2.00
C ALA A 11 8.76 -10.20 1.71
N ASP A 12 7.48 -10.20 1.49
CA ASP A 12 6.81 -8.98 1.10
C ASP A 12 6.57 -8.07 2.25
N ALA A 13 6.94 -6.83 2.06
CA ALA A 13 6.60 -5.79 2.99
C ALA A 13 5.26 -5.20 2.61
N LEU A 14 4.71 -4.41 3.51
CA LEU A 14 3.45 -3.74 3.34
C LEU A 14 3.67 -2.26 3.49
N GLY A 15 3.27 -1.48 2.52
CA GLY A 15 3.36 -0.03 2.57
C GLY A 15 1.97 0.57 2.55
N MET A 16 1.75 1.60 3.34
CA MET A 16 0.42 2.23 3.43
C MET A 16 0.55 3.73 3.51
N ILE A 17 -0.37 4.43 2.83
CA ILE A 17 -0.50 5.87 2.95
C ILE A 17 -1.96 6.16 3.18
N GLU A 18 -2.27 6.78 4.31
CA GLU A 18 -3.63 7.20 4.58
C GLU A 18 -3.76 8.67 4.30
N THR A 19 -4.78 9.03 3.54
CA THR A 19 -5.03 10.42 3.18
C THR A 19 -6.45 10.79 3.57
N ARG A 20 -6.72 12.08 3.56
CA ARG A 20 -8.05 12.55 3.67
C ARG A 20 -8.45 13.01 2.29
N GLY A 21 -9.40 12.32 1.71
CA GLY A 21 -9.85 12.61 0.36
C GLY A 21 -9.32 11.65 -0.68
N PHE A 22 -10.17 11.34 -1.62
CA PHE A 22 -9.86 10.35 -2.65
C PHE A 22 -8.79 10.82 -3.62
N THR A 23 -8.81 12.10 -3.96
CA THR A 23 -7.83 12.64 -4.92
C THR A 23 -6.40 12.46 -4.44
N ALA A 24 -6.16 12.76 -3.16
CA ALA A 24 -4.82 12.59 -2.61
C ALA A 24 -4.41 11.12 -2.62
N MET A 25 -5.36 10.22 -2.38
CA MET A 25 -5.07 8.79 -2.40
C MET A 25 -4.69 8.31 -3.80
N VAL A 26 -5.40 8.81 -4.81
CA VAL A 26 -5.09 8.44 -6.20
C VAL A 26 -3.69 8.95 -6.58
N GLU A 27 -3.38 10.18 -6.18
CA GLU A 27 -2.05 10.72 -6.46
C GLU A 27 -0.97 9.92 -5.74
N ALA A 28 -1.21 9.56 -4.48
CA ALA A 28 -0.26 8.73 -3.73
C ALA A 28 -0.04 7.40 -4.44
N SER A 29 -1.13 6.77 -4.86
CA SER A 29 -1.06 5.46 -5.52
C SER A 29 -0.25 5.51 -6.79
N ASP A 30 -0.52 6.52 -7.62
CA ASP A 30 0.18 6.68 -8.88
C ASP A 30 1.68 6.89 -8.63
N ALA A 31 2.01 7.77 -7.71
CA ALA A 31 3.41 8.07 -7.42
C ALA A 31 4.14 6.85 -6.85
N MET A 32 3.47 6.07 -6.02
CA MET A 32 4.07 4.89 -5.44
C MET A 32 4.49 3.87 -6.49
N VAL A 33 3.59 3.56 -7.41
CA VAL A 33 3.89 2.54 -8.40
C VAL A 33 4.86 3.02 -9.48
N LYS A 34 4.97 4.34 -9.63
CA LYS A 34 5.95 4.88 -10.55
C LYS A 34 7.34 4.94 -9.93
N ALA A 35 7.44 5.06 -8.62
CA ALA A 35 8.71 5.28 -7.96
C ALA A 35 9.48 4.00 -7.67
N ALA A 36 8.80 2.90 -7.48
CA ALA A 36 9.48 1.68 -7.07
C ALA A 36 8.71 0.45 -7.54
N LYS A 37 9.36 -0.69 -7.47
CA LYS A 37 8.73 -1.92 -7.92
C LYS A 37 7.85 -2.45 -6.82
N VAL A 38 6.67 -1.92 -6.73
CA VAL A 38 5.65 -2.37 -5.78
C VAL A 38 4.37 -2.61 -6.55
N GLU A 39 3.50 -3.40 -5.96
CA GLU A 39 2.20 -3.66 -6.53
C GLU A 39 1.16 -2.93 -5.70
N LEU A 40 0.30 -2.16 -6.34
CA LEU A 40 -0.81 -1.53 -5.67
C LEU A 40 -1.87 -2.59 -5.51
N VAL A 41 -2.21 -2.91 -4.28
CA VAL A 41 -3.16 -3.98 -4.05
C VAL A 41 -4.55 -3.48 -3.76
N GLY A 42 -4.71 -2.21 -3.59
CA GLY A 42 -6.02 -1.64 -3.43
C GLY A 42 -6.03 -0.51 -2.44
N TYR A 43 -7.22 -0.16 -2.05
CA TYR A 43 -7.40 0.89 -1.08
C TYR A 43 -8.57 0.52 -0.19
N GLU A 44 -8.59 1.15 0.98
CA GLU A 44 -9.68 0.96 1.92
C GLU A 44 -10.25 2.31 2.30
N LYS A 45 -11.57 2.40 2.31
CA LYS A 45 -12.27 3.61 2.73
C LYS A 45 -12.75 3.38 4.15
N ILE A 46 -12.31 4.26 5.03
CA ILE A 46 -12.64 4.09 6.43
C ILE A 46 -13.87 4.87 6.83
N GLY A 47 -14.16 5.93 6.14
CA GLY A 47 -15.25 6.82 6.52
C GLY A 47 -14.66 8.17 6.86
N GLY A 48 -15.46 9.18 6.93
CA GLY A 48 -15.01 10.53 7.22
C GLY A 48 -14.09 11.11 6.19
N GLY A 49 -14.05 10.54 5.01
CA GLY A 49 -13.13 10.98 3.97
C GLY A 49 -11.76 10.33 4.02
N TYR A 50 -11.52 9.46 5.00
CA TYR A 50 -10.22 8.80 5.11
C TYR A 50 -10.11 7.63 4.16
N VAL A 51 -8.99 7.55 3.46
CA VAL A 51 -8.75 6.51 2.45
C VAL A 51 -7.32 6.08 2.57
N THR A 52 -7.06 4.79 2.52
CA THR A 52 -5.71 4.25 2.64
C THR A 52 -5.33 3.50 1.37
N ALA A 53 -4.21 3.89 0.77
CA ALA A 53 -3.63 3.17 -0.36
C ALA A 53 -2.64 2.14 0.18
N ILE A 54 -2.65 0.96 -0.40
CA ILE A 54 -1.87 -0.18 0.09
C ILE A 54 -1.01 -0.74 -1.03
N VAL A 55 0.29 -0.89 -0.78
CA VAL A 55 1.20 -1.50 -1.73
C VAL A 55 1.97 -2.65 -1.08
N ARG A 56 2.41 -3.58 -1.92
CA ARG A 56 3.24 -4.72 -1.50
C ARG A 56 4.50 -4.76 -2.35
N GLY A 57 5.56 -5.26 -1.76
CA GLY A 57 6.83 -5.43 -2.45
C GLY A 57 7.91 -5.68 -1.42
N ASP A 58 9.19 -5.64 -1.83
CA ASP A 58 10.21 -5.80 -0.81
C ASP A 58 10.30 -4.51 0.03
N VAL A 59 10.99 -4.59 1.15
CA VAL A 59 10.96 -3.51 2.11
C VAL A 59 11.57 -2.23 1.57
N ALA A 60 12.65 -2.33 0.82
CA ALA A 60 13.29 -1.13 0.26
C ALA A 60 12.36 -0.47 -0.77
N ALA A 61 11.71 -1.29 -1.58
CA ALA A 61 10.78 -0.76 -2.57
C ALA A 61 9.56 -0.11 -1.90
N CYS A 62 9.04 -0.73 -0.84
CA CYS A 62 7.92 -0.14 -0.12
C CYS A 62 8.30 1.18 0.54
N ARG A 63 9.49 1.27 1.10
CA ARG A 63 9.93 2.52 1.71
C ARG A 63 10.07 3.63 0.68
N ALA A 64 10.67 3.30 -0.46
CA ALA A 64 10.82 4.29 -1.54
C ALA A 64 9.46 4.71 -2.07
N ALA A 65 8.55 3.75 -2.24
CA ALA A 65 7.22 4.04 -2.74
C ALA A 65 6.45 4.94 -1.79
N VAL A 66 6.44 4.61 -0.51
CA VAL A 66 5.70 5.41 0.47
C VAL A 66 6.26 6.82 0.56
N ASP A 67 7.57 6.97 0.50
CA ASP A 67 8.18 8.28 0.53
C ASP A 67 7.75 9.12 -0.67
N ALA A 68 7.85 8.55 -1.86
CA ALA A 68 7.46 9.27 -3.08
C ALA A 68 5.96 9.57 -3.10
N GLY A 69 5.16 8.61 -2.69
CA GLY A 69 3.71 8.78 -2.69
C GLY A 69 3.25 9.86 -1.73
N SER A 70 3.83 9.91 -0.54
CA SER A 70 3.44 10.91 0.43
C SER A 70 3.84 12.30 -0.02
N ARG A 71 5.00 12.46 -0.62
CA ARG A 71 5.42 13.77 -1.13
C ARG A 71 4.52 14.26 -2.24
N ALA A 72 4.14 13.37 -3.15
CA ALA A 72 3.27 13.76 -4.25
C ALA A 72 1.87 14.11 -3.74
N ALA A 73 1.34 13.30 -2.84
CA ALA A 73 -0.02 13.49 -2.38
C ALA A 73 -0.18 14.72 -1.49
N GLU A 74 0.86 15.10 -0.75
CA GLU A 74 0.80 16.28 0.07
C GLU A 74 0.53 17.53 -0.71
N LYS A 75 0.84 17.53 -1.99
CA LYS A 75 0.62 18.71 -2.85
C LYS A 75 -0.83 18.86 -3.25
N VAL A 76 -1.63 17.81 -3.11
CA VAL A 76 -3.03 17.86 -3.53
C VAL A 76 -4.02 17.57 -2.42
N GLY A 77 -3.55 17.19 -1.26
CA GLY A 77 -4.45 16.93 -0.14
C GLY A 77 -3.69 16.67 1.13
N GLU A 78 -4.38 16.11 2.10
CA GLU A 78 -3.83 15.91 3.43
C GLU A 78 -3.35 14.48 3.62
N ILE A 79 -2.11 14.32 4.06
CA ILE A 79 -1.60 13.01 4.45
C ILE A 79 -1.88 12.85 5.92
N VAL A 80 -2.55 11.77 6.27
CA VAL A 80 -2.88 11.48 7.66
C VAL A 80 -1.79 10.66 8.32
N SER A 81 -1.35 9.61 7.65
CA SER A 81 -0.27 8.78 8.17
C SER A 81 0.34 7.94 7.06
N THR A 82 1.57 7.51 7.31
CA THR A 82 2.26 6.59 6.41
C THR A 82 2.96 5.56 7.24
N HIS A 83 3.08 4.37 6.71
CA HIS A 83 3.78 3.32 7.45
C HIS A 83 4.26 2.21 6.53
N VAL A 84 5.34 1.57 6.93
CA VAL A 84 5.82 0.38 6.23
C VAL A 84 6.02 -0.71 7.28
N ILE A 85 5.44 -1.86 7.05
CA ILE A 85 5.64 -3.02 7.90
C ILE A 85 6.52 -3.98 7.12
N PRO A 86 7.76 -4.20 7.54
CA PRO A 86 8.70 -5.01 6.76
C PRO A 86 8.25 -6.46 6.60
N ARG A 87 7.64 -7.00 7.62
CA ARG A 87 7.26 -8.40 7.55
C ARG A 87 5.97 -8.63 8.32
N PRO A 88 4.83 -8.38 7.70
CA PRO A 88 3.56 -8.55 8.39
C PRO A 88 3.39 -9.99 8.84
N HIS A 89 2.87 -10.16 10.03
CA HIS A 89 2.61 -11.49 10.56
C HIS A 89 1.58 -12.19 9.66
N ALA A 90 1.74 -13.48 9.49
CA ALA A 90 0.85 -14.25 8.63
C ALA A 90 -0.62 -14.13 9.02
N SER A 91 -0.91 -14.05 10.32
CA SER A 91 -2.28 -13.89 10.77
C SER A 91 -2.90 -12.57 10.34
N VAL A 92 -2.09 -11.53 10.29
CA VAL A 92 -2.56 -10.21 9.86
C VAL A 92 -2.87 -10.24 8.37
N ASP A 93 -1.96 -10.81 7.59
CA ASP A 93 -2.17 -10.93 6.15
C ASP A 93 -3.39 -11.79 5.83
N ALA A 94 -3.65 -12.80 6.63
CA ALA A 94 -4.79 -13.68 6.38
C ALA A 94 -6.11 -13.02 6.75
N ALA A 95 -6.11 -12.17 7.75
CA ALA A 95 -7.34 -11.60 8.27
C ALA A 95 -7.77 -10.30 7.63
N LEU A 96 -6.83 -9.54 7.10
CA LEU A 96 -7.13 -8.21 6.61
C LEU A 96 -6.95 -8.09 5.10
N PRO A 97 -7.61 -7.11 4.47
CA PRO A 97 -7.57 -7.00 3.01
C PRO A 97 -6.27 -6.33 2.55
N LEU A 98 -5.17 -7.02 2.74
CA LEU A 98 -3.85 -6.49 2.45
C LEU A 98 -3.21 -7.07 1.20
N GLY A 99 -4.03 -7.67 0.36
CA GLY A 99 -3.54 -8.09 -0.94
C GLY A 99 -2.83 -9.43 -0.99
N ARG A 100 -2.87 -10.20 0.12
CA ARG A 100 -2.16 -11.43 0.12
C ARG A 100 -3.00 -12.58 -0.18
N THR A 101 -4.15 -12.53 0.14
CA THR A 101 -4.90 -13.63 0.07
C THR A 101 -5.64 -13.75 -1.06
N GLU A 102 -6.13 -13.78 -1.36
CA GLU A 102 -6.97 -13.94 -2.12
C GLU A 102 -6.96 -14.01 -3.22
N ARG A 103 -6.64 -14.18 -3.65
CA ARG A 103 -6.63 -14.29 -4.68
C ARG A 103 -6.98 -15.42 -5.03
N LYS A 104 -7.48 -15.95 -5.01
CA LYS A 104 -7.84 -16.98 -5.22
C LYS A 104 -8.45 -17.15 -6.09
N ALA A 105 -8.46 -17.30 -6.55
CA ALA A 105 -8.90 -17.56 -7.32
C ALA A 105 -9.29 -17.82 -7.70
#